data_4efc4bf9b295fb5834b79e7dfb122c59
#
_entry.id   4efc4bf9b295fb5834b79e7dfb122c59
#
_cell.length_a   1.000
_cell.length_b   1.000
_cell.length_c   1.000
_cell.angle_alpha   90.00
_cell.angle_beta   90.00
_cell.angle_gamma   90.00
#
_symmetry.space_group_name_H-M   'P 1'
#
loop_
_entity.id
_entity.type
_entity.pdbx_description
1 polymer ?
#
loop_
_entity_poly.entity_id
_entity_poly.type
_entity_poly.pdbx_seq_one_letter_code
_entity_poly.pdbx_strand_id
1 'polypeptide(L)'
;MFKAGVVGCGHLGKIHIKLLNQSDNFDLLGVYDNDVNISKKAASEFGCKSYGSFEEMIDEIDVLDIVTPTPSHFSYALKAIENGVNVFIEKPVCSNTEESLKLVEKAKLNNVKIQVGHVERFNPAFTTVENNISKPMFIESH
;
A
#
# COMPACT_ATOMS: atom_id res chain seq x y z
N MET A 1 2.55 -15.01 -10.22
CA MET A 1 2.82 -13.63 -9.83
C MET A 1 1.49 -12.95 -9.53
N PHE A 2 1.42 -12.13 -8.50
CA PHE A 2 0.24 -11.30 -8.22
C PHE A 2 0.30 -10.03 -9.07
N LYS A 3 -0.80 -9.69 -9.71
CA LYS A 3 -0.94 -8.44 -10.46
C LYS A 3 -1.08 -7.28 -9.47
N ALA A 4 -0.15 -6.33 -9.50
CA ALA A 4 -0.11 -5.20 -8.59
C ALA A 4 -0.43 -3.88 -9.28
N GLY A 5 -1.10 -2.99 -8.55
CA GLY A 5 -1.29 -1.59 -8.91
C GLY A 5 -0.88 -0.68 -7.76
N VAL A 6 -0.40 0.51 -8.08
CA VAL A 6 -0.02 1.52 -7.07
C VAL A 6 -0.89 2.76 -7.22
N VAL A 7 -1.48 3.22 -6.11
CA VAL A 7 -2.16 4.52 -6.04
C VAL A 7 -1.34 5.52 -5.24
N GLY A 8 -1.06 6.69 -5.85
CA GLY A 8 -0.16 7.70 -5.32
C GLY A 8 1.26 7.56 -5.89
N CYS A 9 1.59 8.44 -6.83
CA CYS A 9 2.85 8.41 -7.59
C CYS A 9 3.83 9.52 -7.16
N GLY A 10 3.69 10.03 -5.93
CA GLY A 10 4.58 10.99 -5.32
C GLY A 10 5.98 10.41 -5.04
N HIS A 11 6.78 11.10 -4.22
CA HIS A 11 8.14 10.65 -3.93
C HIS A 11 8.19 9.23 -3.35
N LEU A 12 7.40 8.94 -2.32
CA LEU A 12 7.34 7.60 -1.70
C LEU A 12 6.73 6.56 -2.66
N GLY A 13 5.67 6.94 -3.40
CA GLY A 13 5.03 6.06 -4.38
C GLY A 13 6.01 5.56 -5.44
N LYS A 14 6.92 6.42 -5.92
CA LYS A 14 7.97 6.01 -6.87
C LYS A 14 8.93 4.96 -6.30
N ILE A 15 9.20 5.01 -4.99
CA ILE A 15 10.03 3.99 -4.32
C ILE A 15 9.29 2.65 -4.34
N HIS A 16 8.00 2.64 -3.99
CA HIS A 16 7.15 1.44 -4.03
C HIS A 16 7.01 0.87 -5.44
N ILE A 17 6.73 1.71 -6.43
CA ILE A 17 6.67 1.34 -7.86
C ILE A 17 7.96 0.65 -8.29
N LYS A 18 9.12 1.23 -7.95
CA LYS A 18 10.43 0.65 -8.26
C LYS A 18 10.61 -0.73 -7.62
N LEU A 19 10.26 -0.88 -6.34
CA LEU A 19 10.41 -2.14 -5.61
C LEU A 19 9.49 -3.23 -6.16
N LEU A 20 8.22 -2.90 -6.46
CA LEU A 20 7.28 -3.83 -7.08
C LEU A 20 7.75 -4.25 -8.47
N ASN A 21 8.24 -3.31 -9.28
CA ASN A 21 8.74 -3.60 -10.63
C ASN A 21 10.00 -4.48 -10.65
N GLN A 22 10.74 -4.54 -9.53
CA GLN A 22 11.93 -5.38 -9.36
C GLN A 22 11.64 -6.71 -8.69
N SER A 23 10.40 -6.96 -8.27
CA SER A 23 10.03 -8.15 -7.49
C SER A 23 9.62 -9.30 -8.39
N ASP A 24 10.17 -10.48 -8.15
CA ASP A 24 9.76 -11.73 -8.84
C ASP A 24 8.37 -12.24 -8.41
N ASN A 25 7.77 -11.66 -7.35
CA ASN A 25 6.48 -12.08 -6.83
C ASN A 25 5.30 -11.27 -7.38
N PHE A 26 5.58 -10.09 -7.91
CA PHE A 26 4.56 -9.16 -8.40
C PHE A 26 4.77 -8.83 -9.88
N ASP A 27 3.66 -8.70 -10.58
CA ASP A 27 3.57 -8.13 -11.93
C ASP A 27 2.95 -6.74 -11.78
N LEU A 28 3.77 -5.70 -11.88
CA LEU A 28 3.30 -4.31 -11.79
C LEU A 28 2.55 -3.93 -13.05
N LEU A 29 1.23 -4.01 -13.04
CA LEU A 29 0.41 -3.63 -14.20
C LEU A 29 0.41 -2.14 -14.44
N GLY A 30 0.32 -1.34 -13.37
CA GLY A 30 0.33 0.11 -13.55
C GLY A 30 0.06 0.91 -12.29
N VAL A 31 -0.15 2.21 -12.54
CA VAL A 31 -0.25 3.22 -11.49
C VAL A 31 -1.44 4.16 -11.73
N TYR A 32 -1.95 4.71 -10.64
CA TYR A 32 -2.97 5.75 -10.66
C TYR A 32 -2.60 6.89 -9.69
N ASP A 33 -2.83 8.12 -10.11
CA ASP A 33 -2.75 9.31 -9.27
C ASP A 33 -3.86 10.28 -9.68
N ASN A 34 -4.39 11.05 -8.73
CA ASN A 34 -5.39 12.08 -9.03
C ASN A 34 -4.85 13.15 -9.99
N ASP A 35 -3.54 13.42 -9.96
CA ASP A 35 -2.86 14.19 -10.99
C ASP A 35 -2.38 13.27 -12.12
N VAL A 36 -3.08 13.33 -13.24
CA VAL A 36 -2.79 12.52 -14.43
C VAL A 36 -1.37 12.75 -14.98
N ASN A 37 -0.77 13.92 -14.76
CA ASN A 37 0.58 14.19 -15.25
C ASN A 37 1.61 13.46 -14.38
N ILE A 38 1.35 13.36 -13.07
CA ILE A 38 2.19 12.62 -12.13
C ILE A 38 2.13 11.12 -12.45
N SER A 39 0.93 10.55 -12.65
CA SER A 39 0.78 9.13 -13.00
C SER A 39 1.42 8.78 -14.35
N LYS A 40 1.20 9.59 -15.39
CA LYS A 40 1.83 9.39 -16.71
C LYS A 40 3.36 9.46 -16.65
N LYS A 41 3.91 10.40 -15.88
CA LYS A 41 5.36 10.52 -15.70
C LYS A 41 5.93 9.27 -15.00
N ALA A 42 5.29 8.82 -13.93
CA ALA A 42 5.70 7.61 -13.23
C ALA A 42 5.58 6.37 -14.13
N ALA A 43 4.48 6.20 -14.83
CA ALA A 43 4.27 5.09 -15.75
C ALA A 43 5.34 5.04 -16.87
N SER A 44 5.69 6.19 -17.45
CA SER A 44 6.77 6.29 -18.44
C SER A 44 8.14 5.97 -17.85
N GLU A 45 8.42 6.40 -16.62
CA GLU A 45 9.69 6.16 -15.93
C GLU A 45 9.93 4.68 -15.61
N PHE A 46 8.87 3.96 -15.24
CA PHE A 46 8.96 2.58 -14.79
C PHE A 46 8.45 1.55 -15.80
N GLY A 47 7.97 1.97 -16.96
CA GLY A 47 7.54 1.08 -18.03
C GLY A 47 6.23 0.33 -17.75
N CYS A 48 5.29 0.95 -17.00
CA CYS A 48 3.99 0.37 -16.66
C CYS A 48 2.82 1.22 -17.20
N LYS A 49 1.58 0.74 -17.01
CA LYS A 49 0.37 1.46 -17.46
C LYS A 49 0.04 2.64 -16.52
N SER A 50 -0.35 3.79 -17.07
CA SER A 50 -1.03 4.85 -16.33
C SER A 50 -2.53 4.69 -16.54
N TYR A 51 -3.27 4.39 -15.46
CA TYR A 51 -4.72 4.24 -15.54
C TYR A 51 -5.43 5.60 -15.57
N GLY A 52 -6.52 5.67 -16.35
CA GLY A 52 -7.35 6.88 -16.46
C GLY A 52 -8.28 7.08 -15.25
N SER A 53 -8.65 5.98 -14.57
CA SER A 53 -9.44 5.98 -13.35
C SER A 53 -8.96 4.90 -12.39
N PHE A 54 -9.29 5.08 -11.11
CA PHE A 54 -9.00 4.10 -10.08
C PHE A 54 -9.80 2.81 -10.27
N GLU A 55 -11.02 2.95 -10.76
CA GLU A 55 -11.93 1.85 -11.10
C GLU A 55 -11.33 0.90 -12.13
N GLU A 56 -10.83 1.45 -13.24
CA GLU A 56 -10.16 0.64 -14.26
C GLU A 56 -8.98 -0.15 -13.70
N MET A 57 -8.22 0.42 -12.77
CA MET A 57 -7.09 -0.26 -12.16
C MET A 57 -7.54 -1.42 -11.27
N ILE A 58 -8.55 -1.19 -10.41
CA ILE A 58 -9.03 -2.22 -9.46
C ILE A 58 -9.55 -3.46 -10.19
N ASP A 59 -10.17 -3.32 -11.34
CA ASP A 59 -10.74 -4.43 -12.11
C ASP A 59 -9.65 -5.36 -12.70
N GLU A 60 -8.40 -4.91 -12.77
CA GLU A 60 -7.31 -5.66 -13.41
C GLU A 60 -6.30 -6.26 -12.41
N ILE A 61 -6.30 -5.85 -11.12
CA ILE A 61 -5.25 -6.18 -10.15
C ILE A 61 -5.72 -7.15 -9.05
N ASP A 62 -4.75 -7.86 -8.45
CA ASP A 62 -4.96 -8.74 -7.30
C ASP A 62 -4.57 -8.04 -5.98
N VAL A 63 -3.65 -7.06 -6.06
CA VAL A 63 -3.08 -6.33 -4.93
C VAL A 63 -2.97 -4.84 -5.24
N LEU A 64 -3.49 -4.02 -4.36
CA LEU A 64 -3.35 -2.57 -4.38
C LEU A 64 -2.33 -2.10 -3.35
N ASP A 65 -1.38 -1.30 -3.77
CA ASP A 65 -0.45 -0.58 -2.90
C ASP A 65 -0.86 0.89 -2.77
N ILE A 66 -1.21 1.34 -1.56
CA ILE A 66 -1.73 2.68 -1.26
C ILE A 66 -0.64 3.53 -0.62
N VAL A 67 -0.15 4.52 -1.38
CA VAL A 67 0.95 5.42 -1.01
C VAL A 67 0.52 6.90 -1.18
N THR A 68 -0.73 7.16 -0.95
CA THR A 68 -1.34 8.49 -1.00
C THR A 68 -1.23 9.21 0.36
N PRO A 69 -1.63 10.49 0.47
CA PRO A 69 -1.84 11.12 1.78
C PRO A 69 -2.90 10.40 2.61
N THR A 70 -2.66 10.30 3.93
CA THR A 70 -3.49 9.56 4.89
C THR A 70 -5.01 9.76 4.76
N PRO A 71 -5.55 10.98 4.54
CA PRO A 71 -6.99 11.18 4.44
C PRO A 71 -7.68 10.38 3.32
N SER A 72 -6.94 9.94 2.31
CA SER A 72 -7.48 9.15 1.20
C SER A 72 -7.27 7.64 1.34
N HIS A 73 -6.50 7.18 2.34
CA HIS A 73 -6.22 5.75 2.55
C HIS A 73 -7.51 4.94 2.68
N PHE A 74 -8.42 5.39 3.55
CA PHE A 74 -9.67 4.69 3.82
C PHE A 74 -10.52 4.48 2.56
N SER A 75 -10.71 5.53 1.76
CA SER A 75 -11.56 5.46 0.57
C SER A 75 -11.02 4.49 -0.48
N TYR A 76 -9.71 4.56 -0.76
CA TYR A 76 -9.07 3.64 -1.70
C TYR A 76 -9.07 2.20 -1.19
N ALA A 77 -8.71 1.99 0.08
CA ALA A 77 -8.69 0.67 0.70
C ALA A 77 -10.08 0.02 0.73
N LEU A 78 -11.10 0.77 1.16
CA LEU A 78 -12.47 0.26 1.22
C LEU A 78 -12.95 -0.21 -0.15
N LYS A 79 -12.73 0.60 -1.18
CA LYS A 79 -13.14 0.26 -2.54
C LYS A 79 -12.40 -0.96 -3.08
N ALA A 80 -11.09 -1.07 -2.85
CA ALA A 80 -10.32 -2.25 -3.22
C ALA A 80 -10.83 -3.52 -2.52
N ILE A 81 -11.04 -3.46 -1.20
CA ILE A 81 -11.55 -4.58 -0.40
C ILE A 81 -12.93 -5.03 -0.91
N GLU A 82 -13.84 -4.11 -1.21
CA GLU A 82 -15.18 -4.42 -1.72
C GLU A 82 -15.15 -5.06 -3.12
N ASN A 83 -14.06 -4.88 -3.87
CA ASN A 83 -13.81 -5.55 -5.15
C ASN A 83 -12.94 -6.82 -5.03
N GLY A 84 -12.67 -7.30 -3.82
CA GLY A 84 -11.90 -8.54 -3.59
C GLY A 84 -10.39 -8.38 -3.76
N VAL A 85 -9.87 -7.15 -3.82
CA VAL A 85 -8.46 -6.84 -4.01
C VAL A 85 -7.76 -6.75 -2.66
N ASN A 86 -6.62 -7.44 -2.50
CA ASN A 86 -5.78 -7.36 -1.33
C ASN A 86 -5.10 -5.98 -1.26
N VAL A 87 -4.81 -5.50 -0.05
CA VAL A 87 -4.33 -4.12 0.12
C VAL A 87 -3.07 -4.05 0.97
N PHE A 88 -2.07 -3.36 0.46
CA PHE A 88 -0.98 -2.80 1.25
C PHE A 88 -1.26 -1.30 1.45
N ILE A 89 -1.16 -0.80 2.68
CA ILE A 89 -1.44 0.60 3.01
C ILE A 89 -0.25 1.16 3.78
N GLU A 90 0.27 2.32 3.33
CA GLU A 90 1.26 3.05 4.10
C GLU A 90 0.72 3.54 5.45
N LYS A 91 1.65 3.72 6.35
CA LYS A 91 1.34 4.22 7.70
C LYS A 91 1.06 5.74 7.67
N PRO A 92 0.18 6.25 8.54
CA PRO A 92 -0.78 5.51 9.36
C PRO A 92 -1.89 4.90 8.50
N VAL A 93 -2.47 3.76 8.93
CA VAL A 93 -3.47 3.02 8.14
C VAL A 93 -4.67 3.86 7.73
N CYS A 94 -5.19 4.70 8.63
CA CYS A 94 -6.31 5.62 8.41
C CYS A 94 -6.17 6.86 9.29
N SER A 95 -7.05 7.83 9.11
CA SER A 95 -7.09 9.06 9.89
C SER A 95 -7.65 8.87 11.31
N ASN A 96 -8.45 7.82 11.52
CA ASN A 96 -9.08 7.52 12.81
C ASN A 96 -9.32 6.02 13.01
N THR A 97 -9.68 5.65 14.23
CA THR A 97 -9.90 4.25 14.63
C THR A 97 -11.16 3.65 13.99
N GLU A 98 -12.21 4.43 13.79
CA GLU A 98 -13.48 3.96 13.21
C GLU A 98 -13.28 3.46 11.78
N GLU A 99 -12.55 4.23 10.96
CA GLU A 99 -12.16 3.85 9.61
C GLU A 99 -11.35 2.54 9.62
N SER A 100 -10.36 2.44 10.53
CA SER A 100 -9.51 1.25 10.63
C SER A 100 -10.31 -0.01 10.99
N LEU A 101 -11.23 0.09 11.96
CA LEU A 101 -12.10 -1.02 12.35
C LEU A 101 -13.02 -1.45 11.21
N LYS A 102 -13.56 -0.50 10.46
CA LYS A 102 -14.40 -0.78 9.30
C LYS A 102 -13.63 -1.51 8.20
N LEU A 103 -12.38 -1.13 7.93
CA LEU A 103 -11.54 -1.87 6.98
C LEU A 103 -11.30 -3.31 7.41
N VAL A 104 -11.00 -3.54 8.71
CA VAL A 104 -10.81 -4.89 9.26
C VAL A 104 -12.06 -5.75 9.10
N GLU A 105 -13.24 -5.20 9.41
CA GLU A 105 -14.54 -5.89 9.23
C GLU A 105 -14.76 -6.25 7.76
N LYS A 106 -14.61 -5.27 6.86
CA LYS A 106 -14.82 -5.47 5.43
C LYS A 106 -13.84 -6.47 4.83
N ALA A 107 -12.57 -6.43 5.24
CA ALA A 107 -11.56 -7.39 4.77
C ALA A 107 -11.93 -8.82 5.17
N LYS A 108 -12.43 -9.04 6.39
CA LYS A 108 -12.89 -10.35 6.83
C LYS A 108 -14.10 -10.83 6.00
N LEU A 109 -15.08 -9.95 5.75
CA LEU A 109 -16.28 -10.27 4.99
C LEU A 109 -15.94 -10.63 3.52
N ASN A 110 -14.99 -9.96 2.92
CA ASN A 110 -14.59 -10.18 1.52
C ASN A 110 -13.42 -11.16 1.37
N ASN A 111 -12.94 -11.76 2.47
CA ASN A 111 -11.81 -12.71 2.49
C ASN A 111 -10.53 -12.17 1.82
N VAL A 112 -10.23 -10.89 1.99
CA VAL A 112 -9.01 -10.23 1.51
C VAL A 112 -8.05 -9.93 2.64
N LYS A 113 -6.78 -9.70 2.31
CA LYS A 113 -5.72 -9.36 3.25
C LYS A 113 -5.45 -7.86 3.24
N ILE A 114 -5.19 -7.31 4.43
CA ILE A 114 -4.65 -5.96 4.60
C ILE A 114 -3.29 -6.08 5.27
N GLN A 115 -2.29 -5.43 4.69
CA GLN A 115 -0.97 -5.24 5.29
C GLN A 115 -0.71 -3.76 5.47
N VAL A 116 -0.27 -3.37 6.67
CA VAL A 116 0.16 -1.98 6.94
C VAL A 116 1.67 -1.86 6.81
N GLY A 117 2.16 -0.78 6.21
CA GLY A 117 3.57 -0.49 5.92
C GLY A 117 4.40 -0.14 7.16
N HIS A 118 4.41 -1.00 8.17
CA HIS A 118 5.28 -0.87 9.34
C HIS A 118 6.70 -1.37 9.03
N VAL A 119 7.38 -0.67 8.11
CA VAL A 119 8.67 -1.09 7.53
C VAL A 119 9.78 -1.27 8.56
N GLU A 120 9.73 -0.53 9.69
CA GLU A 120 10.72 -0.64 10.76
C GLU A 120 10.73 -2.03 11.43
N ARG A 121 9.66 -2.81 11.31
CA ARG A 121 9.66 -4.23 11.76
C ARG A 121 10.70 -5.09 11.06
N PHE A 122 11.17 -4.66 9.89
CA PHE A 122 12.18 -5.34 9.08
C PHE A 122 13.54 -4.66 9.11
N ASN A 123 13.67 -3.57 9.89
CA ASN A 123 14.94 -2.88 10.07
C ASN A 123 15.94 -3.78 10.82
N PRO A 124 17.13 -4.07 10.28
CA PRO A 124 18.13 -4.92 10.92
C PRO A 124 18.53 -4.44 12.33
N ALA A 125 18.55 -3.14 12.56
CA ALA A 125 18.84 -2.59 13.90
C ALA A 125 17.76 -2.99 14.92
N PHE A 126 16.48 -3.03 14.52
CA PHE A 126 15.38 -3.47 15.36
C PHE A 126 15.36 -5.00 15.53
N THR A 127 15.43 -5.74 14.44
CA THR A 127 15.36 -7.22 14.47
C THR A 127 16.50 -7.85 15.25
N THR A 128 17.67 -7.21 15.28
CA THR A 128 18.82 -7.68 16.08
C THR A 128 18.55 -7.63 17.59
N VAL A 129 17.79 -6.63 18.06
CA VAL A 129 17.51 -6.43 19.49
C VAL A 129 16.15 -6.95 19.95
N GLU A 130 15.22 -7.23 19.01
CA GLU A 130 13.83 -7.59 19.29
C GLU A 130 13.73 -8.76 20.29
N ASN A 131 14.56 -9.81 20.12
CA ASN A 131 14.58 -10.98 20.99
C ASN A 131 15.08 -10.69 22.40
N ASN A 132 15.77 -9.57 22.61
CA ASN A 132 16.30 -9.14 23.91
C ASN A 132 15.35 -8.18 24.63
N ILE A 133 14.29 -7.73 23.97
CA ILE A 133 13.29 -6.81 24.54
C ILE A 133 12.17 -7.64 25.16
N SER A 134 12.20 -7.83 26.48
CA SER A 134 11.12 -8.50 27.21
C SER A 134 10.48 -7.54 28.20
N LYS A 135 9.18 -7.27 28.06
CA LYS A 135 8.36 -6.41 28.95
C LYS A 135 9.00 -5.06 29.24
N PRO A 136 9.31 -4.24 28.24
CA PRO A 136 9.94 -2.94 28.48
C PRO A 136 8.98 -2.05 29.28
N MET A 137 9.51 -1.35 30.31
CA MET A 137 8.74 -0.34 31.05
C MET A 137 8.80 1.04 30.37
N PHE A 138 9.84 1.27 29.56
CA PHE A 138 10.05 2.51 28.81
C PHE A 138 10.84 2.21 27.54
N ILE A 139 10.48 2.86 26.44
CA ILE A 139 11.19 2.81 25.15
C ILE A 139 11.38 4.24 24.67
N GLU A 140 12.60 4.59 24.31
CA GLU A 140 12.97 5.85 23.69
C GLU A 140 13.73 5.57 22.38
N SER A 141 13.41 6.31 21.33
CA SER A 141 14.13 6.25 20.05
C SER A 141 14.45 7.66 19.56
N HIS A 142 15.64 7.88 19.06
CA HIS A 142 16.13 9.14 18.52
C HIS A 142 16.39 9.04 17.03
#